data_8f1b861571322838411c105a56ca23d3
#
_entry.id   8f1b861571322838411c105a56ca23d3
#
_cell.length_a   1.000
_cell.length_b   1.000
_cell.length_c   1.000
_cell.angle_alpha   90.00
_cell.angle_beta   90.00
_cell.angle_gamma   90.00
#
_symmetry.space_group_name_H-M   'P 1'
#
loop_
_entity.id
_entity.type
_entity.pdbx_description
1 polymer ?
#
loop_
_entity_poly.entity_id
_entity_poly.type
_entity_poly.pdbx_seq_one_letter_code
_entity_poly.pdbx_strand_id
1 'polypeptide(L)'
;QGYSSAASDVYKRQPTVTRFEVLPEQGVRVNKITNLTDDLKLSLAAPSVRIEAPIPGKSAVGIEVPNPEPSPVYFRELLEGDDFRKAKSPVTFAVGKDIAGKRIMTDIAKMPHLLIAGATGSGKSVCINTLIMSILYKADPSDVKLIMIDPKVVELSCLLYTSPSPRDTE
;
A
#
# COMPACT_ATOMS: atom_id res chain seq x y z
N GLN A 1 -16.61 16.89 33.89
CA GLN A 1 -15.83 18.07 33.49
C GLN A 1 -15.64 17.97 31.98
N GLY A 2 -16.25 18.93 31.25
CA GLY A 2 -16.41 18.87 29.82
C GLY A 2 -15.08 18.97 29.06
N TYR A 3 -14.84 18.05 28.19
CA TYR A 3 -13.82 18.18 27.15
C TYR A 3 -14.37 19.15 26.10
N SER A 4 -13.86 20.37 26.10
CA SER A 4 -14.10 21.33 25.04
C SER A 4 -13.40 20.80 23.78
N SER A 5 -14.20 20.40 22.82
CA SER A 5 -13.78 19.92 21.51
C SER A 5 -13.31 21.09 20.65
N ALA A 6 -12.03 21.38 20.67
CA ALA A 6 -11.36 22.16 19.64
C ALA A 6 -10.37 21.27 18.90
N ALA A 7 -10.80 20.08 18.53
CA ALA A 7 -10.09 19.26 17.56
C ALA A 7 -10.64 19.64 16.18
N SER A 8 -9.83 20.28 15.36
CA SER A 8 -10.09 20.37 13.93
C SER A 8 -9.87 18.97 13.36
N ASP A 9 -10.92 18.17 13.39
CA ASP A 9 -10.91 16.79 12.92
C ASP A 9 -10.75 16.78 11.40
N VAL A 10 -9.54 16.64 10.92
CA VAL A 10 -9.33 16.30 9.52
C VAL A 10 -9.48 14.78 9.39
N TYR A 11 -10.67 14.38 9.02
CA TYR A 11 -11.04 13.01 8.76
C TYR A 11 -10.65 12.63 7.33
N LYS A 12 -9.77 11.64 7.17
CA LYS A 12 -9.43 11.07 5.86
C LYS A 12 -9.78 9.59 5.84
N ARG A 13 -10.89 9.26 5.23
CA ARG A 13 -11.25 7.86 4.97
C ARG A 13 -10.41 7.32 3.82
N GLN A 14 -9.74 6.19 4.06
CA GLN A 14 -8.82 5.55 3.14
C GLN A 14 -9.26 4.12 2.85
N PRO A 15 -8.70 3.44 1.85
CA PRO A 15 -9.15 2.09 1.47
C PRO A 15 -9.13 1.08 2.62
N THR A 16 -8.10 1.11 3.47
CA THR A 16 -7.89 0.10 4.54
C THR A 16 -7.97 0.66 5.95
N VAL A 17 -7.65 1.94 6.12
CA VAL A 17 -7.61 2.60 7.43
C VAL A 17 -8.30 3.95 7.36
N THR A 18 -8.79 4.42 8.49
CA THR A 18 -9.23 5.80 8.69
C THR A 18 -8.18 6.50 9.54
N ARG A 19 -7.68 7.64 9.07
CA ARG A 19 -6.72 8.46 9.81
C ARG A 19 -7.41 9.69 10.39
N PHE A 20 -7.27 9.86 11.69
CA PHE A 20 -7.68 11.03 12.44
C PHE A 20 -6.45 11.88 12.74
N GLU A 21 -6.46 13.15 12.36
CA GLU A 21 -5.39 14.10 12.71
C GLU A 21 -5.86 14.94 13.89
N VAL A 22 -5.17 14.81 15.02
CA VAL A 22 -5.52 15.49 16.27
C VAL A 22 -4.42 16.49 16.62
N LEU A 23 -4.82 17.72 16.90
CA LEU A 23 -3.92 18.74 17.41
C LEU A 23 -3.93 18.69 18.95
N PRO A 24 -2.81 18.31 19.60
CA PRO A 24 -2.74 18.33 21.06
C PRO A 24 -2.83 19.79 21.58
N GLU A 25 -3.56 19.98 22.65
CA GLU A 25 -3.56 21.26 23.34
C GLU A 25 -2.15 21.61 23.89
N GLN A 26 -1.88 22.91 24.05
CA GLN A 26 -0.62 23.36 24.62
C GLN A 26 -0.37 22.75 26.01
N GLY A 27 0.80 22.13 26.19
CA GLY A 27 1.18 21.46 27.44
C GLY A 27 0.82 19.98 27.52
N VAL A 28 0.08 19.42 26.58
CA VAL A 28 -0.16 17.97 26.52
C VAL A 28 1.08 17.26 25.97
N ARG A 29 1.67 16.38 26.77
CA ARG A 29 2.81 15.57 26.35
C ARG A 29 2.34 14.47 25.37
N VAL A 30 3.02 14.34 24.25
CA VAL A 30 2.75 13.33 23.21
C VAL A 30 2.67 11.92 23.79
N ASN A 31 3.53 11.59 24.75
CA ASN A 31 3.53 10.27 25.39
C ASN A 31 2.21 9.93 26.11
N LYS A 32 1.44 10.93 26.55
CA LYS A 32 0.11 10.67 27.12
C LYS A 32 -0.86 10.14 26.05
N ILE A 33 -0.70 10.58 24.80
CA ILE A 33 -1.56 10.15 23.69
C ILE A 33 -1.09 8.77 23.19
N THR A 34 0.21 8.56 23.04
CA THR A 34 0.73 7.26 22.57
C THR A 34 0.47 6.12 23.56
N ASN A 35 0.45 6.40 24.86
CA ASN A 35 0.13 5.40 25.88
C ASN A 35 -1.35 4.97 25.87
N LEU A 36 -2.24 5.72 25.23
CA LEU A 36 -3.66 5.38 25.10
C LEU A 36 -3.95 4.38 23.98
N THR A 37 -2.93 3.84 23.31
CA THR A 37 -3.11 2.93 22.16
C THR A 37 -4.00 1.73 22.50
N ASP A 38 -3.79 1.09 23.65
CA ASP A 38 -4.55 -0.09 24.04
C ASP A 38 -5.98 0.28 24.50
N ASP A 39 -6.15 1.40 25.17
CA ASP A 39 -7.46 1.92 25.55
C ASP A 39 -8.29 2.27 24.31
N LEU A 40 -7.64 2.84 23.29
CA LEU A 40 -8.27 3.14 22.01
C LEU A 40 -8.66 1.88 21.25
N LYS A 41 -7.81 0.84 21.23
CA LYS A 41 -8.15 -0.46 20.64
C LYS A 41 -9.40 -1.05 21.28
N LEU A 42 -9.47 -1.03 22.61
CA LEU A 42 -10.59 -1.55 23.35
C LEU A 42 -11.87 -0.75 23.08
N SER A 43 -11.78 0.58 23.17
CA SER A 43 -12.93 1.47 23.00
C SER A 43 -13.51 1.44 21.59
N LEU A 44 -12.64 1.25 20.58
CA LEU A 44 -13.03 1.21 19.17
C LEU A 44 -13.30 -0.22 18.67
N ALA A 45 -13.14 -1.22 19.53
CA ALA A 45 -13.19 -2.64 19.17
C ALA A 45 -12.30 -2.95 17.93
N ALA A 46 -11.17 -2.25 17.81
CA ALA A 46 -10.28 -2.36 16.66
C ALA A 46 -9.14 -3.35 16.94
N PRO A 47 -8.80 -4.24 15.98
CA PRO A 47 -7.74 -5.24 16.18
C PRO A 47 -6.35 -4.59 16.33
N SER A 48 -6.18 -3.41 15.76
CA SER A 48 -4.95 -2.62 15.87
C SER A 48 -5.25 -1.14 15.76
N VAL A 49 -4.48 -0.31 16.45
CA VAL A 49 -4.49 1.15 16.30
C VAL A 49 -3.03 1.58 16.20
N ARG A 50 -2.70 2.40 15.22
CA ARG A 50 -1.37 2.98 15.05
C ARG A 50 -1.42 4.46 15.37
N ILE A 51 -0.49 4.92 16.20
CA ILE A 51 -0.34 6.33 16.51
C ILE A 51 0.99 6.82 15.93
N GLU A 52 0.93 7.80 15.04
CA GLU A 52 2.08 8.49 14.48
C GLU A 52 2.19 9.89 15.12
N ALA A 53 3.21 10.07 15.92
CA ALA A 53 3.35 11.30 16.69
C ALA A 53 4.83 11.75 16.77
N PRO A 54 5.19 12.92 16.21
CA PRO A 54 4.33 13.79 15.39
C PRO A 54 4.13 13.28 13.95
N ILE A 55 3.14 13.81 13.25
CA ILE A 55 3.02 13.61 11.80
C ILE A 55 4.16 14.39 11.13
N PRO A 56 4.94 13.79 10.20
CA PRO A 56 5.99 14.49 9.49
C PRO A 56 5.49 15.78 8.83
N GLY A 57 6.14 16.91 9.19
CA GLY A 57 5.79 18.22 8.65
C GLY A 57 4.55 18.89 9.26
N LYS A 58 3.94 18.31 10.32
CA LYS A 58 2.78 18.86 11.03
C LYS A 58 2.95 18.80 12.54
N SER A 59 2.42 19.79 13.26
CA SER A 59 2.32 19.77 14.72
C SER A 59 1.07 19.01 15.20
N ALA A 60 0.81 17.85 14.61
CA ALA A 60 -0.37 17.03 14.88
C ALA A 60 0.02 15.57 15.13
N VAL A 61 -0.89 14.83 15.74
CA VAL A 61 -0.79 13.40 15.99
C VAL A 61 -1.77 12.69 15.06
N GLY A 62 -1.30 11.69 14.32
CA GLY A 62 -2.12 10.83 13.47
C GLY A 62 -2.53 9.56 14.23
N ILE A 63 -3.83 9.28 14.26
CA ILE A 63 -4.38 8.04 14.82
C ILE A 63 -5.00 7.27 13.64
N GLU A 64 -4.44 6.11 13.34
CA GLU A 64 -4.89 5.25 12.26
C GLU A 64 -5.68 4.07 12.83
N VAL A 65 -6.92 3.94 12.40
CA VAL A 65 -7.84 2.89 12.80
C VAL A 65 -8.23 2.08 11.58
N PRO A 66 -8.10 0.74 11.58
CA PRO A 66 -8.53 -0.11 10.48
C PRO A 66 -10.01 0.08 10.17
N ASN A 67 -10.35 0.15 8.89
CA ASN A 67 -11.74 0.17 8.48
C ASN A 67 -12.37 -1.21 8.69
N PRO A 68 -13.62 -1.30 9.20
CA PRO A 68 -14.33 -2.57 9.30
C PRO A 68 -14.49 -3.25 7.94
N GLU A 69 -14.73 -2.44 6.92
CA GLU A 69 -14.85 -2.87 5.53
C GLU A 69 -13.80 -2.11 4.68
N PRO A 70 -12.67 -2.75 4.34
CA PRO A 70 -11.68 -2.14 3.48
C PRO A 70 -12.22 -2.00 2.05
N SER A 71 -12.02 -0.83 1.44
CA SER A 71 -12.37 -0.61 0.04
C SER A 71 -11.33 -1.28 -0.87
N PRO A 72 -11.74 -2.07 -1.86
CA PRO A 72 -10.80 -2.67 -2.80
C PRO A 72 -10.08 -1.60 -3.63
N VAL A 73 -8.80 -1.83 -3.89
CA VAL A 73 -8.01 -1.04 -4.84
C VAL A 73 -7.94 -1.80 -6.15
N TYR A 74 -8.63 -1.32 -7.17
CA TYR A 74 -8.66 -1.97 -8.47
C TYR A 74 -7.40 -1.68 -9.27
N PHE A 75 -6.76 -2.72 -9.78
CA PHE A 75 -5.54 -2.61 -10.58
C PHE A 75 -5.74 -1.74 -11.83
N ARG A 76 -6.88 -1.88 -12.51
CA ARG A 76 -7.24 -1.04 -13.67
C ARG A 76 -7.16 0.45 -13.36
N GLU A 77 -7.68 0.87 -12.21
CA GLU A 77 -7.64 2.28 -11.77
C GLU A 77 -6.22 2.82 -11.64
N LEU A 78 -5.28 1.95 -11.24
CA LEU A 78 -3.87 2.30 -11.14
C LEU A 78 -3.24 2.47 -12.52
N LEU A 79 -3.52 1.56 -13.46
CA LEU A 79 -2.98 1.58 -14.82
C LEU A 79 -3.51 2.73 -15.67
N GLU A 80 -4.80 3.06 -15.52
CA GLU A 80 -5.45 4.16 -16.25
C GLU A 80 -5.02 5.53 -15.72
N GLY A 81 -4.34 5.59 -14.57
CA GLY A 81 -3.84 6.82 -13.99
C GLY A 81 -2.74 7.47 -14.81
N ASP A 82 -2.76 8.80 -14.88
CA ASP A 82 -1.75 9.60 -15.57
C ASP A 82 -0.33 9.31 -15.11
N ASP A 83 -0.16 9.03 -13.82
CA ASP A 83 1.14 8.73 -13.22
C ASP A 83 1.77 7.48 -13.84
N PHE A 84 0.96 6.44 -14.13
CA PHE A 84 1.41 5.24 -14.79
C PHE A 84 1.59 5.43 -16.30
N ARG A 85 0.60 6.04 -16.96
CA ARG A 85 0.60 6.23 -18.42
C ARG A 85 1.74 7.12 -18.89
N LYS A 86 2.04 8.19 -18.15
CA LYS A 86 3.11 9.17 -18.48
C LYS A 86 4.49 8.74 -17.99
N ALA A 87 4.61 7.67 -17.21
CA ALA A 87 5.91 7.16 -16.77
C ALA A 87 6.72 6.67 -17.97
N LYS A 88 7.97 7.14 -18.09
CA LYS A 88 8.84 6.85 -19.25
C LYS A 88 9.44 5.44 -19.24
N SER A 89 9.65 4.86 -18.05
CA SER A 89 10.28 3.56 -17.92
C SER A 89 9.32 2.44 -18.29
N PRO A 90 9.71 1.48 -19.13
CA PRO A 90 8.90 0.31 -19.50
C PRO A 90 8.70 -0.65 -18.33
N VAL A 91 9.54 -0.57 -17.30
CA VAL A 91 9.47 -1.40 -16.09
C VAL A 91 8.92 -0.62 -14.88
N THR A 92 8.11 0.41 -15.13
CA THR A 92 7.32 1.07 -14.10
C THR A 92 6.22 0.11 -13.64
N PHE A 93 6.07 -0.07 -12.32
CA PHE A 93 4.96 -0.85 -11.80
C PHE A 93 4.07 -0.07 -10.83
N ALA A 94 2.79 -0.40 -10.84
CA ALA A 94 1.79 0.18 -9.99
C ALA A 94 1.74 -0.57 -8.66
N VAL A 95 2.29 0.01 -7.59
CA VAL A 95 2.36 -0.63 -6.26
C VAL A 95 0.99 -0.70 -5.61
N GLY A 96 0.20 0.37 -5.72
CA GLY A 96 -1.09 0.49 -5.05
C GLY A 96 -1.45 1.93 -4.73
N LYS A 97 -2.15 2.12 -3.64
CA LYS A 97 -2.44 3.44 -3.06
C LYS A 97 -1.81 3.55 -1.67
N ASP A 98 -1.31 4.73 -1.37
CA ASP A 98 -0.91 5.05 0.00
C ASP A 98 -2.13 5.25 0.90
N ILE A 99 -1.86 5.47 2.18
CA ILE A 99 -2.89 5.75 3.17
C ILE A 99 -3.63 7.07 2.94
N ALA A 100 -3.17 7.95 2.05
CA ALA A 100 -3.88 9.16 1.62
C ALA A 100 -4.72 8.95 0.35
N GLY A 101 -4.76 7.70 -0.17
CA GLY A 101 -5.46 7.35 -1.40
C GLY A 101 -4.70 7.75 -2.67
N LYS A 102 -3.46 8.25 -2.53
CA LYS A 102 -2.61 8.62 -3.67
C LYS A 102 -2.05 7.34 -4.31
N ARG A 103 -2.08 7.27 -5.63
CA ARG A 103 -1.45 6.18 -6.38
C ARG A 103 0.06 6.20 -6.20
N ILE A 104 0.65 5.05 -5.91
CA ILE A 104 2.09 4.86 -5.76
C ILE A 104 2.60 4.04 -6.94
N MET A 105 3.48 4.66 -7.70
CA MET A 105 4.21 4.06 -8.80
C MET A 105 5.69 4.00 -8.47
N THR A 106 6.36 2.96 -8.92
CA THR A 106 7.80 2.83 -8.76
C THR A 106 8.44 2.26 -10.02
N ASP A 107 9.73 2.47 -10.16
CA ASP A 107 10.51 2.04 -11.30
C ASP A 107 11.51 0.98 -10.86
N ILE A 108 11.34 -0.25 -11.35
CA ILE A 108 12.20 -1.38 -10.98
C ILE A 108 13.64 -1.16 -11.47
N ALA A 109 13.84 -0.47 -12.60
CA ALA A 109 15.19 -0.18 -13.10
C ALA A 109 16.03 0.67 -12.13
N LYS A 110 15.40 1.40 -11.22
CA LYS A 110 16.08 2.18 -10.18
C LYS A 110 16.37 1.40 -8.91
N MET A 111 15.90 0.15 -8.84
CA MET A 111 16.11 -0.74 -7.71
C MET A 111 17.10 -1.83 -8.11
N PRO A 112 18.28 -1.92 -7.49
CA PRO A 112 19.23 -3.00 -7.80
C PRO A 112 18.65 -4.38 -7.42
N HIS A 113 17.87 -4.42 -6.34
CA HIS A 113 17.17 -5.61 -5.86
C HIS A 113 15.86 -5.19 -5.21
N LEU A 114 14.82 -6.03 -5.35
CA LEU A 114 13.53 -5.86 -4.70
C LEU A 114 13.19 -7.11 -3.89
N LEU A 115 13.01 -6.96 -2.59
CA LEU A 115 12.52 -8.02 -1.71
C LEU A 115 11.06 -7.74 -1.34
N ILE A 116 10.18 -8.70 -1.63
CA ILE A 116 8.77 -8.64 -1.23
C ILE A 116 8.53 -9.75 -0.20
N ALA A 117 8.19 -9.37 1.02
CA ALA A 117 7.93 -10.29 2.10
C ALA A 117 6.60 -9.96 2.80
N GLY A 118 5.98 -10.96 3.38
CA GLY A 118 4.74 -10.80 4.13
C GLY A 118 4.19 -12.13 4.63
N ALA A 119 3.37 -12.07 5.68
CA ALA A 119 2.65 -13.23 6.21
C ALA A 119 1.61 -13.73 5.19
N THR A 120 1.10 -14.94 5.42
CA THR A 120 0.00 -15.50 4.62
C THR A 120 -1.21 -14.55 4.66
N GLY A 121 -1.77 -14.26 3.49
CA GLY A 121 -2.90 -13.33 3.35
C GLY A 121 -2.53 -11.84 3.35
N SER A 122 -1.25 -11.46 3.47
CA SER A 122 -0.81 -10.05 3.46
C SER A 122 -0.84 -9.38 2.08
N GLY A 123 -1.12 -10.14 1.01
CA GLY A 123 -1.14 -9.63 -0.34
C GLY A 123 0.20 -9.73 -1.10
N LYS A 124 1.18 -10.51 -0.58
CA LYS A 124 2.48 -10.72 -1.25
C LYS A 124 2.33 -11.18 -2.70
N SER A 125 1.56 -12.25 -2.93
CA SER A 125 1.33 -12.80 -4.28
C SER A 125 0.58 -11.82 -5.17
N VAL A 126 -0.37 -11.06 -4.62
CA VAL A 126 -1.06 -9.99 -5.34
C VAL A 126 -0.06 -8.92 -5.78
N CYS A 127 0.86 -8.51 -4.93
CA CYS A 127 1.88 -7.52 -5.26
C CYS A 127 2.81 -8.02 -6.37
N ILE A 128 3.24 -9.29 -6.32
CA ILE A 128 4.08 -9.91 -7.37
C ILE A 128 3.33 -9.92 -8.70
N ASN A 129 2.07 -10.36 -8.70
CA ASN A 129 1.24 -10.38 -9.91
C ASN A 129 1.01 -8.96 -10.46
N THR A 130 0.75 -7.98 -9.58
CA THR A 130 0.60 -6.58 -9.98
C THR A 130 1.87 -6.04 -10.65
N LEU A 131 3.04 -6.41 -10.14
CA LEU A 131 4.33 -6.06 -10.71
C LEU A 131 4.47 -6.64 -12.12
N ILE A 132 4.28 -7.94 -12.28
CA ILE A 132 4.40 -8.63 -13.56
C ILE A 132 3.41 -8.06 -14.58
N MET A 133 2.14 -7.94 -14.18
CA MET A 133 1.09 -7.40 -15.04
C MET A 133 1.32 -5.94 -15.43
N SER A 134 1.93 -5.14 -14.56
CA SER A 134 2.31 -3.76 -14.91
C SER A 134 3.34 -3.72 -16.04
N ILE A 135 4.33 -4.60 -16.00
CA ILE A 135 5.35 -4.73 -17.05
C ILE A 135 4.71 -5.23 -18.34
N LEU A 136 3.93 -6.30 -18.28
CA LEU A 136 3.27 -6.88 -19.47
C LEU A 136 2.28 -5.89 -20.13
N TYR A 137 1.67 -5.01 -19.34
CA TYR A 137 0.77 -3.99 -19.88
C TYR A 137 1.50 -2.84 -20.56
N LYS A 138 2.73 -2.54 -20.13
CA LYS A 138 3.45 -1.33 -20.56
C LYS A 138 4.58 -1.60 -21.54
N ALA A 139 5.28 -2.71 -21.38
CA ALA A 139 6.49 -3.02 -22.11
C ALA A 139 6.21 -3.88 -23.34
N ASP A 140 6.90 -3.61 -24.45
CA ASP A 140 6.96 -4.50 -25.57
C ASP A 140 7.90 -5.69 -25.28
N PRO A 141 7.58 -6.91 -25.72
CA PRO A 141 8.45 -8.10 -25.56
C PRO A 141 9.84 -7.96 -26.17
N SER A 142 10.02 -7.06 -27.13
CA SER A 142 11.34 -6.73 -27.69
C SER A 142 12.21 -5.92 -26.72
N ASP A 143 11.58 -5.13 -25.87
CA ASP A 143 12.27 -4.22 -24.94
C ASP A 143 12.54 -4.86 -23.57
N VAL A 144 11.59 -5.68 -23.09
CA VAL A 144 11.66 -6.29 -21.76
C VAL A 144 11.39 -7.78 -21.83
N LYS A 145 12.32 -8.57 -21.30
CA LYS A 145 12.20 -10.01 -21.15
C LYS A 145 12.18 -10.37 -19.67
N LEU A 146 11.29 -11.29 -19.28
CA LEU A 146 11.14 -11.74 -17.90
C LEU A 146 11.63 -13.18 -17.77
N ILE A 147 12.43 -13.44 -16.72
CA ILE A 147 12.75 -14.79 -16.26
C ILE A 147 12.04 -14.97 -14.93
N MET A 148 11.15 -15.95 -14.85
CA MET A 148 10.32 -16.20 -13.68
C MET A 148 10.57 -17.62 -13.17
N ILE A 149 10.82 -17.75 -11.86
CA ILE A 149 11.03 -19.04 -11.18
C ILE A 149 10.06 -19.13 -10.02
N ASP A 150 9.13 -20.08 -10.08
CA ASP A 150 8.19 -20.36 -9.00
C ASP A 150 8.45 -21.76 -8.43
N PRO A 151 9.27 -21.86 -7.36
CA PRO A 151 9.63 -23.16 -6.78
C PRO A 151 8.45 -23.89 -6.13
N LYS A 152 7.37 -23.19 -5.83
CA LYS A 152 6.17 -23.76 -5.21
C LYS A 152 5.03 -24.04 -6.19
N VAL A 153 5.13 -23.52 -7.42
CA VAL A 153 4.14 -23.67 -8.50
C VAL A 153 2.73 -23.20 -8.09
N VAL A 154 2.66 -22.18 -7.26
CA VAL A 154 1.39 -21.65 -6.72
C VAL A 154 1.16 -20.17 -6.97
N GLU A 155 2.21 -19.39 -7.19
CA GLU A 155 2.12 -17.94 -7.31
C GLU A 155 2.01 -17.45 -8.75
N LEU A 156 2.62 -18.18 -9.69
CA LEU A 156 2.71 -17.81 -11.11
C LEU A 156 1.91 -18.76 -12.02
N SER A 157 1.05 -19.59 -11.46
CA SER A 157 0.28 -20.59 -12.21
C SER A 157 -0.59 -19.99 -13.33
N CYS A 158 -1.11 -18.78 -13.14
CA CYS A 158 -1.90 -18.08 -14.17
C CYS A 158 -1.08 -17.62 -15.39
N LEU A 159 0.25 -17.60 -15.28
CA LEU A 159 1.18 -17.17 -16.34
C LEU A 159 1.78 -18.35 -17.13
N LEU A 160 1.62 -19.58 -16.64
CA LEU A 160 2.18 -20.78 -17.28
C LEU A 160 1.65 -21.00 -18.71
N TYR A 161 0.43 -20.55 -19.01
CA TYR A 161 -0.19 -20.71 -20.32
C TYR A 161 0.09 -19.55 -21.29
N THR A 162 0.73 -18.50 -20.84
CA THR A 162 0.97 -17.28 -21.64
C THR A 162 2.43 -17.11 -22.07
N SER A 163 3.36 -17.85 -21.44
CA SER A 163 4.78 -17.77 -21.77
C SER A 163 5.27 -19.11 -22.28
N PRO A 164 5.81 -19.19 -23.51
CA PRO A 164 6.42 -20.41 -24.01
C PRO A 164 7.56 -20.83 -23.08
N SER A 165 7.52 -22.07 -22.62
CA SER A 165 8.60 -22.68 -21.86
C SER A 165 9.74 -23.06 -22.81
N PRO A 166 11.01 -23.05 -22.35
CA PRO A 166 12.11 -23.63 -23.11
C PRO A 166 11.89 -25.10 -23.54
N ARG A 167 10.95 -25.82 -22.89
CA ARG A 167 10.54 -27.18 -23.25
C ARG A 167 9.54 -27.24 -24.38
N ASP A 168 8.91 -26.12 -24.72
CA ASP A 168 7.88 -26.06 -25.77
C ASP A 168 8.49 -25.77 -27.15
N THR A 169 9.82 -25.66 -27.22
CA THR A 169 10.59 -25.35 -28.43
C THR A 169 11.37 -26.54 -28.97
N GLU A 170 11.15 -27.78 -28.45
CA GLU A 170 11.73 -29.03 -29.00
C GLU A 170 10.76 -29.77 -29.89
#